data_ce0ee4bd43399acc7b3d98f1318c24b1
#
_entry.id   ce0ee4bd43399acc7b3d98f1318c24b1
#
_cell.length_a   1.000
_cell.length_b   1.000
_cell.length_c   1.000
_cell.angle_alpha   90.00
_cell.angle_beta   90.00
_cell.angle_gamma   90.00
#
_symmetry.space_group_name_H-M   'P 1'
#
loop_
_entity.id
_entity.type
_entity.pdbx_description
1 polymer ?
#
loop_
_entity_poly.entity_id
_entity_poly.type
_entity_poly.pdbx_seq_one_letter_code
_entity_poly.pdbx_strand_id
1 'polypeptide(L)'
;MARPVSASVVIGAAPGGASVSVDIEELLATRLLVQGNSGSGKSHLLRRLLEESAPLVQQVVIDPEGDFVTLSEPFGHVVIDGAAYDGAEIIQLAGRIRRHRASVILALDGLELEAQMRCAAQFLAALFDAPREHWFPALVVVDEAQMFAPAAAGEVSDEARRLSLAAMTNLMCRGRKRGLAGVIATQRLAKLAKNVAAEASNFLMGRTFLDIDMARAADLLGMERRQAEQIRDLERGHFLGLGPAISRRAIPVRIAQVRTSARTVIGGLMPMPEADAGQLHDLLHAEWTEAEAMAAGQPAPTMARAEPSDLLNRIADFTLTASEEEPEPAGAGGDDLFRAASVPAPPSLPEAEVRAILTEILADMAAEPEATFQPAASLFQDFSVRCRMRKVGAHVGDVSRFRRRFALAVAGIADPEAPRWAQLHALSDRVPDDLLAPFLLIARAALDGEPCPDDDNLARAYGTRSSGRIRRLIEHLEKMGLIVARTDFLGRRSVGIPELGLSTAAA
;
A
#
# COMPACT_ATOMS: atom_id res chain seq x y z
N MET A 1 29.53 -33.25 -6.47
CA MET A 1 29.09 -32.18 -5.58
C MET A 1 29.35 -30.84 -6.28
N ALA A 2 28.34 -30.21 -6.84
CA ALA A 2 28.43 -28.87 -7.41
C ALA A 2 28.77 -27.91 -6.25
N ARG A 3 29.73 -27.00 -6.46
CA ARG A 3 30.00 -25.90 -5.52
C ARG A 3 28.69 -25.12 -5.32
N PRO A 4 28.30 -24.79 -4.08
CA PRO A 4 27.17 -23.91 -3.87
C PRO A 4 27.43 -22.63 -4.65
N VAL A 5 26.54 -22.26 -5.53
CA VAL A 5 26.57 -20.97 -6.23
C VAL A 5 26.49 -19.93 -5.10
N SER A 6 27.54 -19.12 -4.96
CA SER A 6 27.54 -18.04 -3.98
C SER A 6 26.38 -17.12 -4.32
N ALA A 7 25.37 -17.06 -3.44
CA ALA A 7 24.23 -16.18 -3.59
C ALA A 7 24.57 -14.68 -3.38
N SER A 8 25.87 -14.35 -3.38
CA SER A 8 26.38 -12.98 -3.16
C SER A 8 26.67 -12.29 -4.48
N VAL A 9 26.19 -11.06 -4.63
CA VAL A 9 26.38 -10.19 -5.80
C VAL A 9 27.28 -9.01 -5.47
N VAL A 10 28.28 -8.73 -6.31
CA VAL A 10 29.20 -7.62 -6.12
C VAL A 10 28.54 -6.30 -6.53
N ILE A 11 28.30 -5.40 -5.59
CA ILE A 11 27.71 -4.09 -5.86
C ILE A 11 28.77 -3.00 -6.10
N GLY A 12 30.00 -3.20 -5.62
CA GLY A 12 31.06 -2.20 -5.75
C GLY A 12 32.33 -2.58 -5.02
N ALA A 13 33.14 -1.58 -4.67
CA ALA A 13 34.39 -1.76 -3.96
C ALA A 13 34.56 -0.76 -2.82
N ALA A 14 35.23 -1.18 -1.76
CA ALA A 14 35.68 -0.31 -0.69
C ALA A 14 36.90 0.55 -1.13
N PRO A 15 37.25 1.63 -0.41
CA PRO A 15 38.36 2.50 -0.77
C PRO A 15 39.72 1.77 -0.94
N GLY A 16 39.91 0.63 -0.32
CA GLY A 16 41.09 -0.22 -0.48
C GLY A 16 41.04 -1.21 -1.67
N GLY A 17 40.04 -1.10 -2.55
CA GLY A 17 39.85 -1.98 -3.70
C GLY A 17 39.21 -3.35 -3.40
N ALA A 18 38.92 -3.64 -2.14
CA ALA A 18 38.24 -4.87 -1.76
C ALA A 18 36.78 -4.85 -2.28
N SER A 19 36.34 -5.94 -2.89
CA SER A 19 34.96 -6.08 -3.37
C SER A 19 33.96 -6.03 -2.22
N VAL A 20 32.87 -5.27 -2.40
CA VAL A 20 31.73 -5.23 -1.48
C VAL A 20 30.56 -5.93 -2.16
N SER A 21 30.06 -6.97 -1.49
CA SER A 21 28.96 -7.79 -1.99
C SER A 21 27.73 -7.67 -1.10
N VAL A 22 26.58 -7.97 -1.68
CA VAL A 22 25.32 -8.19 -0.99
C VAL A 22 24.98 -9.66 -1.06
N ASP A 23 24.77 -10.29 0.08
CA ASP A 23 24.26 -11.65 0.18
C ASP A 23 22.75 -11.64 -0.09
N ILE A 24 22.34 -12.27 -1.18
CA ILE A 24 20.93 -12.27 -1.63
C ILE A 24 20.07 -13.15 -0.71
N GLU A 25 20.58 -14.28 -0.21
CA GLU A 25 19.82 -15.13 0.70
C GLU A 25 19.55 -14.41 2.04
N GLU A 26 20.58 -13.73 2.57
CA GLU A 26 20.42 -12.90 3.76
C GLU A 26 19.52 -11.69 3.50
N LEU A 27 19.60 -11.10 2.31
CA LEU A 27 18.71 -10.01 1.92
C LEU A 27 17.24 -10.45 1.83
N LEU A 28 16.97 -11.66 1.32
CA LEU A 28 15.63 -12.26 1.32
C LEU A 28 15.10 -12.52 2.73
N ALA A 29 15.98 -12.78 3.68
CA ALA A 29 15.62 -12.95 5.08
C ALA A 29 15.43 -11.62 5.84
N THR A 30 16.01 -10.55 5.32
CA THR A 30 16.01 -9.19 5.88
C THR A 30 15.39 -8.19 4.89
N ARG A 31 15.65 -6.92 5.01
CA ARG A 31 15.16 -5.87 4.08
C ARG A 31 16.26 -4.84 3.91
N LEU A 32 16.20 -4.09 2.83
CA LEU A 32 17.18 -3.06 2.52
C LEU A 32 16.50 -1.68 2.43
N LEU A 33 17.10 -0.69 3.06
CA LEU A 33 16.80 0.72 2.86
C LEU A 33 17.98 1.40 2.16
N VAL A 34 17.70 2.02 1.03
CA VAL A 34 18.63 2.86 0.28
C VAL A 34 18.21 4.31 0.45
N GLN A 35 19.12 5.17 0.90
CA GLN A 35 18.86 6.60 1.07
C GLN A 35 19.92 7.42 0.33
N GLY A 36 19.50 8.54 -0.23
CA GLY A 36 20.40 9.51 -0.84
C GLY A 36 19.64 10.56 -1.63
N ASN A 37 20.09 11.80 -1.59
CA ASN A 37 19.48 12.91 -2.32
C ASN A 37 19.54 12.70 -3.84
N SER A 38 18.82 13.53 -4.58
CA SER A 38 18.91 13.57 -6.05
C SER A 38 20.38 13.72 -6.48
N GLY A 39 20.78 12.93 -7.47
CA GLY A 39 22.16 12.90 -7.96
C GLY A 39 23.16 12.16 -7.06
N SER A 40 22.75 11.54 -5.93
CA SER A 40 23.65 10.73 -5.10
C SER A 40 24.08 9.41 -5.77
N GLY A 41 23.35 8.94 -6.76
CA GLY A 41 23.57 7.65 -7.43
C GLY A 41 22.65 6.52 -6.96
N LYS A 42 21.53 6.84 -6.33
CA LYS A 42 20.54 5.88 -5.80
C LYS A 42 20.01 4.92 -6.87
N SER A 43 19.50 5.46 -8.01
CA SER A 43 19.01 4.64 -9.13
C SER A 43 20.13 3.82 -9.77
N HIS A 44 21.39 4.31 -9.79
CA HIS A 44 22.56 3.56 -10.26
C HIS A 44 22.86 2.37 -9.35
N LEU A 45 22.80 2.56 -8.02
CA LEU A 45 22.98 1.49 -7.03
C LEU A 45 21.86 0.41 -7.19
N LEU A 46 20.61 0.83 -7.27
CA LEU A 46 19.49 -0.09 -7.45
C LEU A 46 19.62 -0.89 -8.75
N ARG A 47 20.01 -0.23 -9.87
CA ARG A 47 20.31 -0.93 -11.12
C ARG A 47 21.40 -1.96 -10.94
N ARG A 48 22.52 -1.59 -10.31
CA ARG A 48 23.62 -2.54 -10.07
C ARG A 48 23.15 -3.76 -9.29
N LEU A 49 22.36 -3.56 -8.24
CA LEU A 49 21.79 -4.66 -7.45
C LEU A 49 20.87 -5.54 -8.32
N LEU A 50 19.96 -4.92 -9.09
CA LEU A 50 19.00 -5.62 -9.94
C LEU A 50 19.72 -6.41 -11.07
N GLU A 51 20.67 -5.79 -11.78
CA GLU A 51 21.42 -6.43 -12.86
C GLU A 51 22.17 -7.68 -12.39
N GLU A 52 22.82 -7.61 -11.23
CA GLU A 52 23.63 -8.72 -10.72
C GLU A 52 22.77 -9.82 -10.07
N SER A 53 21.62 -9.48 -9.53
CA SER A 53 20.72 -10.46 -8.90
C SER A 53 19.62 -11.00 -9.82
N ALA A 54 19.48 -10.46 -11.05
CA ALA A 54 18.47 -10.94 -12.02
C ALA A 54 18.51 -12.45 -12.27
N PRO A 55 19.69 -13.10 -12.44
CA PRO A 55 19.73 -14.54 -12.65
C PRO A 55 19.46 -15.38 -11.39
N LEU A 56 19.42 -14.77 -10.21
CA LEU A 56 19.35 -15.47 -8.93
C LEU A 56 17.96 -15.47 -8.31
N VAL A 57 17.17 -14.41 -8.53
CA VAL A 57 15.91 -14.19 -7.82
C VAL A 57 14.91 -13.40 -8.65
N GLN A 58 13.63 -13.74 -8.51
CA GLN A 58 12.54 -12.95 -9.09
C GLN A 58 12.59 -11.49 -8.58
N GLN A 59 12.34 -10.55 -9.49
CA GLN A 59 12.40 -9.11 -9.20
C GLN A 59 11.09 -8.43 -9.57
N VAL A 60 10.59 -7.61 -8.67
CA VAL A 60 9.41 -6.76 -8.87
C VAL A 60 9.81 -5.34 -8.54
N VAL A 61 9.76 -4.45 -9.52
CA VAL A 61 10.17 -3.06 -9.37
C VAL A 61 8.95 -2.16 -9.46
N ILE A 62 8.71 -1.33 -8.46
CA ILE A 62 7.74 -0.23 -8.48
C ILE A 62 8.50 1.02 -8.87
N ASP A 63 8.22 1.55 -10.05
CA ASP A 63 8.99 2.58 -10.72
C ASP A 63 8.11 3.82 -11.01
N PRO A 64 8.08 4.81 -10.10
CA PRO A 64 7.23 5.99 -10.27
C PRO A 64 7.76 6.99 -11.31
N GLU A 65 9.04 6.93 -11.65
CA GLU A 65 9.71 7.89 -12.56
C GLU A 65 10.10 7.27 -13.92
N GLY A 66 9.86 5.95 -14.12
CA GLY A 66 10.20 5.24 -15.36
C GLY A 66 11.70 5.01 -15.56
N ASP A 67 12.47 5.06 -14.48
CA ASP A 67 13.93 4.94 -14.50
C ASP A 67 14.44 3.53 -14.86
N PHE A 68 13.67 2.47 -14.56
CA PHE A 68 14.12 1.08 -14.64
C PHE A 68 13.67 0.33 -15.88
N VAL A 69 12.84 0.89 -16.74
CA VAL A 69 12.27 0.22 -17.93
C VAL A 69 13.33 -0.38 -18.88
N THR A 70 14.53 0.18 -18.88
CA THR A 70 15.66 -0.29 -19.69
C THR A 70 16.27 -1.62 -19.22
N LEU A 71 15.86 -2.16 -18.07
CA LEU A 71 16.20 -3.52 -17.63
C LEU A 71 15.47 -4.60 -18.43
N SER A 72 14.41 -4.24 -19.16
CA SER A 72 13.57 -5.20 -19.90
C SER A 72 14.34 -6.00 -20.94
N GLU A 73 15.11 -5.33 -21.81
CA GLU A 73 15.82 -5.98 -22.91
C GLU A 73 16.94 -6.91 -22.44
N PRO A 74 17.92 -6.44 -21.61
CA PRO A 74 19.07 -7.27 -21.28
C PRO A 74 18.79 -8.29 -20.15
N PHE A 75 17.75 -8.08 -19.32
CA PHE A 75 17.47 -8.94 -18.15
C PHE A 75 16.08 -9.56 -18.18
N GLY A 76 15.33 -9.39 -19.26
CA GLY A 76 14.04 -10.04 -19.48
C GLY A 76 12.90 -9.56 -18.59
N HIS A 77 12.99 -8.37 -17.95
CA HIS A 77 11.87 -7.85 -17.18
C HIS A 77 10.69 -7.49 -18.08
N VAL A 78 9.48 -7.84 -17.64
CA VAL A 78 8.25 -7.44 -18.32
C VAL A 78 7.84 -6.06 -17.80
N VAL A 79 7.77 -5.07 -18.66
CA VAL A 79 7.30 -3.74 -18.32
C VAL A 79 5.77 -3.72 -18.34
N ILE A 80 5.17 -3.22 -17.27
CA ILE A 80 3.74 -3.02 -17.10
C ILE A 80 3.53 -1.53 -16.94
N ASP A 81 2.89 -0.89 -17.91
CA ASP A 81 2.47 0.50 -17.81
C ASP A 81 1.22 0.58 -16.94
N GLY A 82 1.36 1.13 -15.73
CA GLY A 82 0.26 1.25 -14.77
C GLY A 82 -0.93 2.07 -15.30
N ALA A 83 -0.69 3.01 -16.22
CA ALA A 83 -1.73 3.82 -16.82
C ALA A 83 -2.60 3.05 -17.85
N ALA A 84 -2.11 1.92 -18.36
CA ALA A 84 -2.79 1.11 -19.37
C ALA A 84 -3.82 0.12 -18.78
N TYR A 85 -3.85 -0.08 -17.46
CA TYR A 85 -4.66 -1.11 -16.81
C TYR A 85 -5.50 -0.53 -15.68
N ASP A 86 -6.70 -1.07 -15.49
CA ASP A 86 -7.52 -0.75 -14.32
C ASP A 86 -7.09 -1.52 -13.06
N GLY A 87 -7.67 -1.17 -11.91
CA GLY A 87 -7.29 -1.78 -10.64
C GLY A 87 -7.57 -3.28 -10.56
N ALA A 88 -8.59 -3.79 -11.24
CA ALA A 88 -8.90 -5.23 -11.26
C ALA A 88 -7.89 -5.99 -12.13
N GLU A 89 -7.52 -5.41 -13.27
CA GLU A 89 -6.49 -5.95 -14.15
C GLU A 89 -5.11 -5.99 -13.44
N ILE A 90 -4.74 -4.92 -12.73
CA ILE A 90 -3.50 -4.86 -11.93
C ILE A 90 -3.46 -5.97 -10.86
N ILE A 91 -4.56 -6.22 -10.17
CA ILE A 91 -4.66 -7.33 -9.20
C ILE A 91 -4.48 -8.69 -9.87
N GLN A 92 -5.11 -8.91 -11.03
CA GLN A 92 -4.96 -10.15 -11.78
C GLN A 92 -3.53 -10.36 -12.30
N LEU A 93 -2.88 -9.30 -12.82
CA LEU A 93 -1.48 -9.33 -13.25
C LEU A 93 -0.56 -9.71 -12.08
N ALA A 94 -0.74 -9.12 -10.91
CA ALA A 94 0.05 -9.45 -9.72
C ALA A 94 -0.07 -10.93 -9.35
N GLY A 95 -1.27 -11.51 -9.41
CA GLY A 95 -1.49 -12.93 -9.17
C GLY A 95 -0.74 -13.83 -10.17
N ARG A 96 -0.74 -13.47 -11.46
CA ARG A 96 -0.01 -14.21 -12.50
C ARG A 96 1.49 -14.08 -12.34
N ILE A 97 1.99 -12.89 -12.02
CA ILE A 97 3.42 -12.63 -11.75
C ILE A 97 3.92 -13.52 -10.62
N ARG A 98 3.16 -13.68 -9.56
CA ARG A 98 3.52 -14.59 -8.46
C ARG A 98 3.52 -16.05 -8.89
N ARG A 99 2.49 -16.46 -9.64
CA ARG A 99 2.36 -17.84 -10.15
C ARG A 99 3.51 -18.23 -11.05
N HIS A 100 3.86 -17.36 -12.00
CA HIS A 100 4.86 -17.66 -13.05
C HIS A 100 6.27 -17.19 -12.70
N ARG A 101 6.47 -16.57 -11.53
CA ARG A 101 7.77 -16.05 -11.08
C ARG A 101 8.38 -15.04 -12.05
N ALA A 102 7.55 -14.31 -12.80
CA ALA A 102 8.02 -13.34 -13.77
C ALA A 102 8.68 -12.14 -13.06
N SER A 103 9.83 -11.69 -13.56
CA SER A 103 10.43 -10.43 -13.15
C SER A 103 9.77 -9.28 -13.91
N VAL A 104 9.34 -8.24 -13.19
CA VAL A 104 8.52 -7.17 -13.76
C VAL A 104 8.93 -5.79 -13.26
N ILE A 105 8.61 -4.78 -14.08
CA ILE A 105 8.71 -3.37 -13.74
C ILE A 105 7.32 -2.77 -13.89
N LEU A 106 6.73 -2.31 -12.81
CA LEU A 106 5.49 -1.53 -12.81
C LEU A 106 5.86 -0.06 -12.98
N ALA A 107 5.78 0.43 -14.22
CA ALA A 107 6.03 1.83 -14.56
C ALA A 107 4.78 2.66 -14.24
N LEU A 108 4.95 3.73 -13.48
CA LEU A 108 3.86 4.58 -12.99
C LEU A 108 3.99 6.03 -13.45
N ASP A 109 5.02 6.35 -14.25
CA ASP A 109 5.35 7.69 -14.73
C ASP A 109 4.22 8.34 -15.57
N GLY A 110 3.32 7.54 -16.14
CA GLY A 110 2.12 8.01 -16.83
C GLY A 110 0.92 8.36 -15.93
N LEU A 111 1.04 8.22 -14.61
CA LEU A 111 -0.05 8.41 -13.65
C LEU A 111 0.22 9.62 -12.73
N GLU A 112 -0.84 10.33 -12.34
CA GLU A 112 -0.79 11.31 -11.27
C GLU A 112 -0.53 10.64 -9.89
N LEU A 113 0.05 11.38 -8.92
CA LEU A 113 0.52 10.87 -7.64
C LEU A 113 -0.51 9.97 -6.91
N GLU A 114 -1.76 10.40 -6.82
CA GLU A 114 -2.79 9.61 -6.13
C GLU A 114 -3.10 8.30 -6.87
N ALA A 115 -3.12 8.34 -8.21
CA ALA A 115 -3.31 7.15 -9.04
C ALA A 115 -2.10 6.20 -8.93
N GLN A 116 -0.87 6.73 -8.90
CA GLN A 116 0.34 5.94 -8.62
C GLN A 116 0.23 5.21 -7.28
N MET A 117 -0.18 5.92 -6.21
CA MET A 117 -0.34 5.34 -4.87
C MET A 117 -1.40 4.23 -4.85
N ARG A 118 -2.54 4.42 -5.52
CA ARG A 118 -3.62 3.41 -5.61
C ARG A 118 -3.17 2.19 -6.40
N CYS A 119 -2.56 2.39 -7.57
CA CYS A 119 -2.06 1.32 -8.43
C CYS A 119 -1.00 0.48 -7.69
N ALA A 120 0.03 1.12 -7.13
CA ALA A 120 1.07 0.43 -6.36
C ALA A 120 0.50 -0.31 -5.14
N ALA A 121 -0.48 0.29 -4.43
CA ALA A 121 -1.11 -0.34 -3.27
C ALA A 121 -1.87 -1.61 -3.64
N GLN A 122 -2.68 -1.57 -4.70
CA GLN A 122 -3.44 -2.72 -5.20
C GLN A 122 -2.51 -3.83 -5.69
N PHE A 123 -1.47 -3.46 -6.43
CA PHE A 123 -0.47 -4.40 -6.93
C PHE A 123 0.29 -5.08 -5.79
N LEU A 124 0.84 -4.32 -4.84
CA LEU A 124 1.57 -4.85 -3.70
C LEU A 124 0.68 -5.69 -2.77
N ALA A 125 -0.57 -5.29 -2.55
CA ALA A 125 -1.53 -6.06 -1.77
C ALA A 125 -1.82 -7.41 -2.45
N ALA A 126 -2.02 -7.43 -3.75
CA ALA A 126 -2.27 -8.66 -4.51
C ALA A 126 -1.05 -9.59 -4.55
N LEU A 127 0.17 -9.06 -4.67
CA LEU A 127 1.40 -9.85 -4.52
C LEU A 127 1.50 -10.48 -3.13
N PHE A 128 1.15 -9.72 -2.10
CA PHE A 128 1.19 -10.16 -0.70
C PHE A 128 0.11 -11.21 -0.41
N ASP A 129 -1.09 -11.08 -0.97
CA ASP A 129 -2.22 -11.97 -0.72
C ASP A 129 -2.26 -13.22 -1.64
N ALA A 130 -1.22 -13.41 -2.44
CA ALA A 130 -1.08 -14.58 -3.29
C ALA A 130 -1.21 -15.91 -2.50
N PRO A 131 -1.73 -16.99 -3.09
CA PRO A 131 -1.82 -18.31 -2.48
C PRO A 131 -0.46 -18.81 -1.99
N ARG A 132 -0.46 -19.64 -0.94
CA ARG A 132 0.76 -20.13 -0.28
C ARG A 132 1.68 -20.89 -1.24
N GLU A 133 1.15 -21.59 -2.20
CA GLU A 133 1.86 -22.31 -3.25
C GLU A 133 2.71 -21.40 -4.16
N HIS A 134 2.39 -20.10 -4.19
CA HIS A 134 3.11 -19.10 -4.99
C HIS A 134 4.03 -18.20 -4.14
N TRP A 135 4.35 -18.57 -2.89
CA TRP A 135 5.24 -17.78 -2.03
C TRP A 135 6.72 -17.98 -2.36
N PHE A 136 7.05 -17.92 -3.63
CA PHE A 136 8.43 -17.97 -4.08
C PHE A 136 9.21 -16.72 -3.64
N PRO A 137 10.53 -16.86 -3.39
CA PRO A 137 11.37 -15.71 -3.06
C PRO A 137 11.38 -14.67 -4.18
N ALA A 138 11.15 -13.41 -3.82
CA ALA A 138 11.20 -12.27 -4.74
C ALA A 138 11.73 -11.02 -4.03
N LEU A 139 12.59 -10.26 -4.71
CA LEU A 139 12.95 -8.91 -4.32
C LEU A 139 11.87 -7.95 -4.83
N VAL A 140 11.29 -7.17 -3.92
CA VAL A 140 10.33 -6.13 -4.26
C VAL A 140 10.99 -4.77 -4.02
N VAL A 141 11.39 -4.14 -5.11
CA VAL A 141 12.07 -2.84 -5.09
C VAL A 141 11.04 -1.74 -5.26
N VAL A 142 11.03 -0.78 -4.35
CA VAL A 142 10.15 0.39 -4.40
C VAL A 142 11.02 1.63 -4.40
N ASP A 143 11.12 2.29 -5.55
CA ASP A 143 11.81 3.58 -5.62
C ASP A 143 10.89 4.70 -5.14
N GLU A 144 11.47 5.82 -4.72
CA GLU A 144 10.78 6.97 -4.13
C GLU A 144 9.72 6.58 -3.06
N ALA A 145 10.10 5.61 -2.19
CA ALA A 145 9.21 4.99 -1.20
C ALA A 145 8.46 5.98 -0.29
N GLN A 146 8.95 7.21 -0.10
CA GLN A 146 8.25 8.26 0.63
C GLN A 146 6.95 8.72 -0.06
N MET A 147 6.80 8.46 -1.37
CA MET A 147 5.55 8.71 -2.09
C MET A 147 4.48 7.70 -1.66
N PHE A 148 4.85 6.45 -1.48
CA PHE A 148 3.95 5.34 -1.16
C PHE A 148 3.74 5.12 0.34
N ALA A 149 4.69 5.57 1.18
CA ALA A 149 4.61 5.49 2.63
C ALA A 149 4.95 6.84 3.29
N PRO A 150 4.16 7.90 3.07
CA PRO A 150 4.45 9.23 3.61
C PRO A 150 4.32 9.26 5.14
N ALA A 151 5.26 9.97 5.80
CA ALA A 151 5.28 10.15 7.26
C ALA A 151 4.13 11.01 7.78
N ALA A 152 3.60 11.92 6.95
CA ALA A 152 2.51 12.84 7.29
C ALA A 152 1.43 12.85 6.21
N ALA A 153 0.27 13.38 6.52
CA ALA A 153 -0.77 13.66 5.54
C ALA A 153 -0.26 14.72 4.54
N GLY A 154 -0.61 14.55 3.26
CA GLY A 154 -0.28 15.45 2.17
C GLY A 154 -1.55 15.86 1.43
N GLU A 155 -1.40 16.27 0.16
CA GLU A 155 -2.49 16.75 -0.71
C GLU A 155 -3.33 15.62 -1.31
N VAL A 156 -2.93 14.35 -1.10
CA VAL A 156 -3.64 13.17 -1.60
C VAL A 156 -4.77 12.75 -0.65
N SER A 157 -5.76 12.03 -1.15
CA SER A 157 -6.88 11.53 -0.34
C SER A 157 -6.38 10.63 0.79
N ASP A 158 -7.04 10.72 1.96
CA ASP A 158 -6.73 9.87 3.12
C ASP A 158 -6.91 8.38 2.83
N GLU A 159 -7.78 8.03 1.89
CA GLU A 159 -8.00 6.65 1.47
C GLU A 159 -6.79 6.11 0.72
N ALA A 160 -6.34 6.79 -0.35
CA ALA A 160 -5.17 6.38 -1.13
C ALA A 160 -3.93 6.28 -0.24
N ARG A 161 -3.73 7.26 0.65
CA ARG A 161 -2.63 7.25 1.62
C ARG A 161 -2.69 6.05 2.56
N ARG A 162 -3.86 5.72 3.12
CA ARG A 162 -4.02 4.57 4.03
C ARG A 162 -3.79 3.25 3.32
N LEU A 163 -4.31 3.07 2.11
CA LEU A 163 -4.13 1.86 1.31
C LEU A 163 -2.64 1.66 0.98
N SER A 164 -1.98 2.69 0.50
CA SER A 164 -0.57 2.64 0.12
C SER A 164 0.34 2.39 1.32
N LEU A 165 0.13 3.10 2.44
CA LEU A 165 0.89 2.87 3.68
C LEU A 165 0.67 1.46 4.24
N ALA A 166 -0.54 0.91 4.16
CA ALA A 166 -0.84 -0.45 4.60
C ALA A 166 -0.12 -1.50 3.73
N ALA A 167 -0.11 -1.32 2.41
CA ALA A 167 0.61 -2.21 1.48
C ALA A 167 2.13 -2.19 1.74
N MET A 168 2.72 -1.01 1.89
CA MET A 168 4.13 -0.84 2.22
C MET A 168 4.50 -1.42 3.59
N THR A 169 3.63 -1.23 4.59
CA THR A 169 3.81 -1.83 5.92
C THR A 169 3.75 -3.35 5.85
N ASN A 170 2.80 -3.93 5.11
CA ASN A 170 2.71 -5.37 4.92
C ASN A 170 3.96 -5.93 4.22
N LEU A 171 4.46 -5.27 3.18
CA LEU A 171 5.69 -5.65 2.50
C LEU A 171 6.87 -5.69 3.48
N MET A 172 7.10 -4.60 4.21
CA MET A 172 8.26 -4.45 5.07
C MET A 172 8.17 -5.26 6.37
N CYS A 173 6.99 -5.32 7.04
CA CYS A 173 6.85 -6.03 8.30
C CYS A 173 6.62 -7.55 8.13
N ARG A 174 5.86 -7.94 7.09
CA ARG A 174 5.31 -9.29 6.96
C ARG A 174 5.73 -10.02 5.68
N GLY A 175 6.28 -9.30 4.67
CA GLY A 175 6.60 -9.82 3.34
C GLY A 175 7.46 -11.08 3.37
N ARG A 176 8.47 -11.13 4.25
CA ARG A 176 9.35 -12.29 4.41
C ARG A 176 8.60 -13.62 4.55
N LYS A 177 7.54 -13.66 5.35
CA LYS A 177 6.74 -14.88 5.56
C LYS A 177 6.01 -15.34 4.30
N ARG A 178 5.92 -14.48 3.30
CA ARG A 178 5.26 -14.70 2.01
C ARG A 178 6.24 -14.72 0.84
N GLY A 179 7.54 -14.83 1.14
CA GLY A 179 8.60 -14.84 0.14
C GLY A 179 8.91 -13.46 -0.47
N LEU A 180 8.42 -12.35 0.10
CA LEU A 180 8.66 -11.00 -0.41
C LEU A 180 9.70 -10.29 0.46
N ALA A 181 10.82 -9.88 -0.13
CA ALA A 181 11.85 -9.07 0.51
C ALA A 181 11.81 -7.64 -0.02
N GLY A 182 11.46 -6.69 0.84
CA GLY A 182 11.39 -5.27 0.49
C GLY A 182 12.76 -4.63 0.37
N VAL A 183 13.01 -3.97 -0.75
CA VAL A 183 14.11 -3.04 -0.98
C VAL A 183 13.50 -1.69 -1.26
N ILE A 184 13.60 -0.77 -0.32
CA ILE A 184 12.99 0.55 -0.43
C ILE A 184 14.06 1.62 -0.62
N ALA A 185 13.82 2.54 -1.55
CA ALA A 185 14.72 3.64 -1.80
C ALA A 185 14.01 4.98 -1.60
N THR A 186 14.72 5.97 -1.04
CA THR A 186 14.14 7.29 -0.76
C THR A 186 15.18 8.40 -0.88
N GLN A 187 14.74 9.55 -1.39
CA GLN A 187 15.54 10.77 -1.34
C GLN A 187 15.39 11.50 0.01
N ARG A 188 14.23 11.33 0.66
CA ARG A 188 13.85 12.09 1.85
C ARG A 188 13.43 11.15 2.97
N LEU A 189 14.41 10.68 3.75
CA LEU A 189 14.19 9.74 4.84
C LEU A 189 13.23 10.29 5.92
N ALA A 190 13.25 11.59 6.15
CA ALA A 190 12.33 12.23 7.08
C ALA A 190 10.86 12.22 6.61
N LYS A 191 10.63 12.16 5.31
CA LYS A 191 9.28 12.05 4.72
C LYS A 191 8.76 10.61 4.65
N LEU A 192 9.61 9.60 4.86
CA LEU A 192 9.23 8.19 4.88
C LEU A 192 8.66 7.81 6.25
N ALA A 193 7.57 7.05 6.28
CA ALA A 193 6.94 6.56 7.50
C ALA A 193 7.92 5.78 8.38
N LYS A 194 7.96 6.09 9.68
CA LYS A 194 8.94 5.53 10.63
C LYS A 194 8.85 4.02 10.75
N ASN A 195 7.64 3.47 10.81
CA ASN A 195 7.38 2.04 10.90
C ASN A 195 7.88 1.27 9.68
N VAL A 196 7.83 1.87 8.48
CA VAL A 196 8.33 1.27 7.24
C VAL A 196 9.86 1.29 7.20
N ALA A 197 10.48 2.42 7.55
CA ALA A 197 11.93 2.56 7.57
C ALA A 197 12.61 1.68 8.64
N ALA A 198 11.99 1.54 9.83
CA ALA A 198 12.55 0.80 10.96
C ALA A 198 12.59 -0.73 10.75
N GLU A 199 11.85 -1.24 9.77
CA GLU A 199 11.84 -2.68 9.45
C GLU A 199 13.05 -3.12 8.61
N ALA A 200 13.80 -2.19 8.04
CA ALA A 200 15.03 -2.50 7.33
C ALA A 200 16.14 -2.89 8.30
N SER A 201 16.90 -3.93 7.97
CA SER A 201 18.08 -4.37 8.71
C SER A 201 19.37 -4.09 7.96
N ASN A 202 19.26 -3.81 6.66
CA ASN A 202 20.39 -3.42 5.82
C ASN A 202 20.18 -1.98 5.32
N PHE A 203 21.25 -1.23 5.25
CA PHE A 203 21.25 0.17 4.92
C PHE A 203 22.36 0.49 3.92
N LEU A 204 22.03 1.27 2.89
CA LEU A 204 22.98 1.89 1.98
C LEU A 204 22.67 3.40 1.96
N MET A 205 23.44 4.16 2.71
CA MET A 205 23.24 5.59 2.92
C MET A 205 24.18 6.38 2.03
N GLY A 206 23.63 7.04 1.04
CA GLY A 206 24.32 7.97 0.15
C GLY A 206 24.24 9.41 0.63
N ARG A 207 24.87 10.32 -0.11
CA ARG A 207 24.94 11.74 0.23
C ARG A 207 23.58 12.35 0.55
N THR A 208 23.52 13.07 1.68
CA THR A 208 22.36 13.89 2.06
C THR A 208 22.80 15.18 2.74
N PHE A 209 22.06 16.29 2.51
CA PHE A 209 22.41 17.61 3.00
C PHE A 209 21.51 18.10 4.14
N LEU A 210 20.33 17.52 4.30
CA LEU A 210 19.36 17.99 5.28
C LEU A 210 19.63 17.38 6.65
N ASP A 211 19.79 18.23 7.65
CA ASP A 211 20.12 17.82 9.02
C ASP A 211 19.11 16.83 9.60
N ILE A 212 17.82 16.98 9.27
CA ILE A 212 16.77 16.05 9.71
C ILE A 212 16.92 14.64 9.09
N ASP A 213 17.30 14.57 7.81
CA ASP A 213 17.55 13.29 7.13
C ASP A 213 18.85 12.66 7.64
N MET A 214 19.90 13.47 7.89
CA MET A 214 21.16 13.00 8.48
C MET A 214 20.99 12.48 9.91
N ALA A 215 20.24 13.20 10.75
CA ALA A 215 19.96 12.76 12.10
C ALA A 215 19.25 11.40 12.10
N ARG A 216 18.30 11.23 11.19
CA ARG A 216 17.55 9.99 11.07
C ARG A 216 18.38 8.83 10.48
N ALA A 217 19.28 9.13 9.55
CA ALA A 217 20.26 8.17 9.03
C ALA A 217 21.24 7.73 10.13
N ALA A 218 21.72 8.67 10.98
CA ALA A 218 22.54 8.39 12.12
C ALA A 218 21.86 7.43 13.12
N ASP A 219 20.58 7.71 13.44
CA ASP A 219 19.79 6.87 14.33
C ASP A 219 19.65 5.43 13.78
N LEU A 220 19.40 5.27 12.48
CA LEU A 220 19.27 3.95 11.84
C LEU A 220 20.60 3.20 11.75
N LEU A 221 21.71 3.90 11.54
CA LEU A 221 23.05 3.32 11.47
C LEU A 221 23.67 3.08 12.87
N GLY A 222 23.04 3.55 13.93
CA GLY A 222 23.60 3.52 15.29
C GLY A 222 24.87 4.36 15.41
N MET A 223 24.99 5.45 14.65
CA MET A 223 26.14 6.34 14.60
C MET A 223 25.88 7.60 15.43
N GLU A 224 26.95 8.15 16.03
CA GLU A 224 26.88 9.48 16.61
C GLU A 224 26.66 10.55 15.52
N ARG A 225 25.94 11.63 15.84
CA ARG A 225 25.66 12.74 14.89
C ARG A 225 26.90 13.24 14.18
N ARG A 226 28.02 13.35 14.91
CA ARG A 226 29.31 13.79 14.36
C ARG A 226 29.88 12.85 13.30
N GLN A 227 29.62 11.57 13.42
CA GLN A 227 30.01 10.57 12.42
C GLN A 227 29.07 10.60 11.20
N ALA A 228 27.80 10.96 11.40
CA ALA A 228 26.84 11.10 10.32
C ALA A 228 27.15 12.30 9.39
N GLU A 229 27.93 13.30 9.83
CA GLU A 229 28.41 14.40 8.97
C GLU A 229 29.21 13.87 7.77
N GLN A 230 29.88 12.71 7.91
CA GLN A 230 30.56 12.06 6.79
C GLN A 230 29.61 11.71 5.62
N ILE A 231 28.32 11.53 5.89
CA ILE A 231 27.31 11.27 4.85
C ILE A 231 27.14 12.49 3.93
N ARG A 232 27.32 13.70 4.47
CA ARG A 232 27.24 14.95 3.69
C ARG A 232 28.33 15.04 2.63
N ASP A 233 29.52 14.55 2.94
CA ASP A 233 30.72 14.67 2.12
C ASP A 233 30.89 13.51 1.12
N LEU A 234 29.97 12.55 1.11
CA LEU A 234 30.00 11.44 0.16
C LEU A 234 29.91 11.96 -1.28
N GLU A 235 30.77 11.48 -2.15
CA GLU A 235 30.70 11.73 -3.59
C GLU A 235 29.53 10.96 -4.23
N ARG A 236 29.18 11.36 -5.45
CA ARG A 236 28.19 10.62 -6.25
C ARG A 236 28.62 9.17 -6.44
N GLY A 237 27.71 8.22 -6.21
CA GLY A 237 27.99 6.80 -6.31
C GLY A 237 28.73 6.19 -5.12
N HIS A 238 28.98 6.99 -4.06
CA HIS A 238 29.53 6.50 -2.81
C HIS A 238 28.43 6.39 -1.74
N PHE A 239 28.45 5.28 -1.02
CA PHE A 239 27.47 4.95 0.03
C PHE A 239 28.18 4.39 1.26
N LEU A 240 27.54 4.52 2.43
CA LEU A 240 27.89 3.75 3.63
C LEU A 240 26.97 2.55 3.71
N GLY A 241 27.53 1.35 3.67
CA GLY A 241 26.82 0.09 3.74
C GLY A 241 26.90 -0.52 5.14
N LEU A 242 25.75 -0.93 5.69
CA LEU A 242 25.64 -1.60 6.99
C LEU A 242 24.51 -2.63 6.94
N GLY A 243 24.69 -3.73 7.63
CA GLY A 243 23.64 -4.73 7.86
C GLY A 243 24.11 -6.15 7.56
N PRO A 244 23.36 -7.18 8.00
CA PRO A 244 23.75 -8.58 7.91
C PRO A 244 24.04 -9.05 6.47
N ALA A 245 23.30 -8.55 5.47
CA ALA A 245 23.54 -8.90 4.06
C ALA A 245 24.77 -8.19 3.45
N ILE A 246 25.34 -7.18 4.12
CA ILE A 246 26.40 -6.33 3.56
C ILE A 246 27.65 -6.41 4.45
N SER A 247 27.58 -5.86 5.64
CA SER A 247 28.68 -5.82 6.61
C SER A 247 28.15 -5.53 8.02
N ARG A 248 28.76 -6.17 9.03
CA ARG A 248 28.44 -5.91 10.45
C ARG A 248 28.92 -4.53 10.96
N ARG A 249 29.77 -3.84 10.20
CA ARG A 249 30.23 -2.49 10.49
C ARG A 249 29.95 -1.61 9.29
N ALA A 250 29.69 -0.34 9.52
CA ALA A 250 29.50 0.61 8.43
C ALA A 250 30.79 0.66 7.60
N ILE A 251 30.67 0.36 6.31
CA ILE A 251 31.78 0.39 5.35
C ILE A 251 31.44 1.34 4.19
N PRO A 252 32.38 2.16 3.75
CA PRO A 252 32.21 2.95 2.53
C PRO A 252 32.28 2.01 1.31
N VAL A 253 31.39 2.24 0.36
CA VAL A 253 31.36 1.50 -0.91
C VAL A 253 31.17 2.46 -2.07
N ARG A 254 32.03 2.33 -3.08
CA ARG A 254 31.85 2.97 -4.38
C ARG A 254 31.16 1.95 -5.29
N ILE A 255 30.00 2.32 -5.80
CA ILE A 255 29.19 1.44 -6.64
C ILE A 255 29.88 1.21 -7.99
N ALA A 256 29.89 -0.04 -8.45
CA ALA A 256 30.46 -0.43 -9.73
C ALA A 256 29.58 0.06 -10.90
N GLN A 257 30.14 -0.02 -12.10
CA GLN A 257 29.45 0.34 -13.34
C GLN A 257 28.23 -0.57 -13.57
N VAL A 258 27.19 -0.02 -14.17
CA VAL A 258 25.98 -0.72 -14.60
C VAL A 258 26.01 -0.97 -16.11
N ARG A 259 25.24 -1.96 -16.56
CA ARG A 259 25.15 -2.30 -17.99
C ARG A 259 24.02 -1.53 -18.68
N THR A 260 22.99 -1.16 -17.94
CA THR A 260 21.85 -0.39 -18.44
C THR A 260 21.98 1.08 -18.05
N SER A 261 21.34 1.97 -18.81
CA SER A 261 21.26 3.39 -18.50
C SER A 261 19.81 3.79 -18.20
N ALA A 262 19.60 4.86 -17.44
CA ALA A 262 18.30 5.51 -17.39
C ALA A 262 17.86 5.95 -18.79
N ARG A 263 16.55 6.12 -19.02
CA ARG A 263 16.07 6.79 -20.24
C ARG A 263 16.89 8.07 -20.43
N THR A 264 17.44 8.24 -21.63
CA THR A 264 18.30 9.37 -21.93
C THR A 264 17.45 10.65 -21.89
N VAL A 265 17.49 11.33 -20.78
CA VAL A 265 17.15 12.76 -20.79
C VAL A 265 18.31 13.44 -21.51
N ILE A 266 18.05 14.21 -22.54
CA ILE A 266 19.05 15.03 -23.22
C ILE A 266 19.63 15.99 -22.19
N GLY A 267 20.60 15.52 -21.41
CA GLY A 267 21.24 16.22 -20.31
C GLY A 267 22.52 16.88 -20.79
N GLY A 268 22.40 18.04 -21.41
CA GLY A 268 23.51 18.91 -21.79
C GLY A 268 23.02 20.31 -22.02
N LEU A 269 23.89 21.28 -21.83
CA LEU A 269 23.58 22.64 -22.27
C LEU A 269 23.38 22.61 -23.78
N MET A 270 22.15 22.84 -24.22
CA MET A 270 21.86 23.12 -25.63
C MET A 270 22.13 24.61 -25.88
N PRO A 271 22.85 24.99 -26.97
CA PRO A 271 22.94 26.36 -27.34
C PRO A 271 21.57 27.01 -27.45
N MET A 272 21.39 28.18 -26.88
CA MET A 272 20.16 28.94 -27.07
C MET A 272 19.96 29.25 -28.55
N PRO A 273 18.71 29.19 -29.06
CA PRO A 273 18.46 29.60 -30.44
C PRO A 273 18.86 31.06 -30.63
N GLU A 274 19.57 31.32 -31.72
CA GLU A 274 19.93 32.68 -32.15
C GLU A 274 18.70 33.36 -32.80
N ALA A 275 17.67 33.63 -31.98
CA ALA A 275 16.47 34.30 -32.45
C ALA A 275 16.34 35.66 -31.75
N ASP A 276 16.00 36.70 -32.50
CA ASP A 276 15.68 38.01 -31.95
C ASP A 276 14.40 37.92 -31.07
N ALA A 277 14.39 38.75 -30.01
CA ALA A 277 13.26 38.77 -29.07
C ALA A 277 11.90 39.05 -29.76
N GLY A 278 11.89 39.84 -30.84
CA GLY A 278 10.71 40.09 -31.67
C GLY A 278 10.22 38.84 -32.38
N GLN A 279 11.15 38.06 -32.97
CA GLN A 279 10.83 36.82 -33.65
C GLN A 279 10.29 35.74 -32.68
N LEU A 280 10.85 35.67 -31.49
CA LEU A 280 10.37 34.78 -30.44
C LEU A 280 8.98 35.17 -29.93
N HIS A 281 8.74 36.49 -29.79
CA HIS A 281 7.43 37.01 -29.42
C HIS A 281 6.37 36.65 -30.46
N ASP A 282 6.68 36.90 -31.75
CA ASP A 282 5.76 36.60 -32.84
C ASP A 282 5.47 35.08 -32.94
N LEU A 283 6.49 34.25 -32.73
CA LEU A 283 6.34 32.79 -32.70
C LEU A 283 5.45 32.32 -31.54
N LEU A 284 5.62 32.90 -30.35
CA LEU A 284 4.84 32.53 -29.15
C LEU A 284 3.38 33.04 -29.23
N HIS A 285 3.09 34.06 -30.01
CA HIS A 285 1.76 34.65 -30.22
C HIS A 285 1.12 34.31 -31.57
N ALA A 286 1.80 33.48 -32.39
CA ALA A 286 1.23 32.99 -33.62
C ALA A 286 -0.04 32.15 -33.31
N GLU A 287 -1.05 32.25 -34.20
CA GLU A 287 -2.22 31.37 -34.08
C GLU A 287 -1.78 29.91 -34.13
N TRP A 288 -2.31 29.12 -33.23
CA TRP A 288 -2.01 27.68 -33.15
C TRP A 288 -2.51 27.01 -34.44
N THR A 289 -1.64 26.23 -35.05
CA THR A 289 -2.05 25.40 -36.19
C THR A 289 -3.02 24.32 -35.72
N GLU A 290 -3.86 23.78 -36.59
CA GLU A 290 -4.77 22.68 -36.26
C GLU A 290 -4.02 21.47 -35.71
N ALA A 291 -2.79 21.21 -36.18
CA ALA A 291 -1.93 20.13 -35.69
C ALA A 291 -1.46 20.36 -34.25
N GLU A 292 -1.10 21.59 -33.88
CA GLU A 292 -0.70 21.97 -32.53
C GLU A 292 -1.89 21.95 -31.55
N ALA A 293 -3.06 22.40 -32.00
CA ALA A 293 -4.29 22.34 -31.24
C ALA A 293 -4.71 20.88 -30.98
N MET A 294 -4.57 20.00 -31.97
CA MET A 294 -4.81 18.56 -31.78
C MET A 294 -3.78 17.90 -30.87
N ALA A 295 -2.51 18.28 -30.96
CA ALA A 295 -1.46 17.77 -30.08
C ALA A 295 -1.65 18.21 -28.62
N ALA A 296 -2.10 19.45 -28.39
CA ALA A 296 -2.37 19.98 -27.05
C ALA A 296 -3.58 19.30 -26.37
N GLY A 297 -4.47 18.69 -27.13
CA GLY A 297 -5.64 17.93 -26.63
C GLY A 297 -5.40 16.42 -26.47
N GLN A 298 -4.24 15.92 -26.87
CA GLN A 298 -3.93 14.51 -26.71
C GLN A 298 -3.21 14.28 -25.37
N PRO A 299 -3.64 13.26 -24.56
CA PRO A 299 -2.84 12.82 -23.45
C PRO A 299 -1.45 12.40 -23.97
N ALA A 300 -0.43 12.56 -23.12
CA ALA A 300 0.93 12.12 -23.45
C ALA A 300 0.89 10.69 -24.03
N PRO A 301 1.74 10.34 -25.02
CA PRO A 301 1.69 9.03 -25.65
C PRO A 301 1.93 7.95 -24.59
N THR A 302 0.85 7.31 -24.20
CA THR A 302 0.88 6.11 -23.37
C THR A 302 1.61 5.04 -24.19
N MET A 303 2.54 4.32 -23.57
CA MET A 303 3.11 3.13 -24.21
C MET A 303 1.97 2.27 -24.72
N ALA A 304 2.08 1.84 -25.99
CA ALA A 304 1.04 1.02 -26.60
C ALA A 304 0.71 -0.15 -25.65
N ARG A 305 -0.56 -0.26 -25.29
CA ARG A 305 -1.07 -1.39 -24.49
C ARG A 305 -0.65 -2.65 -25.20
N ALA A 306 0.23 -3.45 -24.57
CA ALA A 306 0.50 -4.79 -25.07
C ALA A 306 -0.83 -5.54 -25.07
N GLU A 307 -1.18 -6.20 -26.19
CA GLU A 307 -2.36 -7.05 -26.20
C GLU A 307 -2.32 -7.97 -24.98
N PRO A 308 -3.42 -8.13 -24.22
CA PRO A 308 -3.42 -8.95 -23.01
C PRO A 308 -2.85 -10.36 -23.24
N SER A 309 -3.03 -10.92 -24.46
CA SER A 309 -2.46 -12.19 -24.89
C SER A 309 -0.93 -12.16 -24.95
N ASP A 310 -0.32 -11.10 -25.47
CA ASP A 310 1.14 -10.99 -25.61
C ASP A 310 1.82 -10.80 -24.24
N LEU A 311 1.22 -10.02 -23.35
CA LEU A 311 1.72 -9.87 -22.00
C LEU A 311 1.60 -11.16 -21.20
N LEU A 312 0.49 -11.90 -21.38
CA LEU A 312 0.26 -13.19 -20.74
C LEU A 312 1.23 -14.26 -21.24
N ASN A 313 1.51 -14.28 -22.55
CA ASN A 313 2.49 -15.19 -23.15
C ASN A 313 3.89 -14.89 -22.62
N ARG A 314 4.29 -13.61 -22.56
CA ARG A 314 5.59 -13.20 -22.00
C ARG A 314 5.74 -13.56 -20.53
N ILE A 315 4.67 -13.47 -19.74
CA ILE A 315 4.67 -13.89 -18.32
C ILE A 315 4.72 -15.43 -18.23
N ALA A 316 4.04 -16.16 -19.11
CA ALA A 316 4.03 -17.63 -19.14
C ALA A 316 5.37 -18.23 -19.62
N ASP A 317 6.06 -17.57 -20.54
CA ASP A 317 7.36 -18.02 -21.09
C ASP A 317 8.45 -18.11 -19.99
N PHE A 318 8.35 -17.32 -18.91
CA PHE A 318 9.23 -17.47 -17.74
C PHE A 318 9.12 -18.84 -17.06
N THR A 319 7.99 -19.53 -17.22
CA THR A 319 7.79 -20.86 -16.62
C THR A 319 8.41 -21.96 -17.46
N LEU A 320 8.45 -21.79 -18.80
CA LEU A 320 8.97 -22.81 -19.72
C LEU A 320 10.50 -22.90 -19.69
N THR A 321 11.20 -21.79 -19.48
CA THR A 321 12.66 -21.75 -19.37
C THR A 321 13.21 -22.28 -18.04
N ALA A 322 12.36 -22.42 -17.01
CA ALA A 322 12.76 -22.96 -15.70
C ALA A 322 12.53 -24.48 -15.55
N SER A 323 12.00 -25.17 -16.57
CA SER A 323 11.54 -26.57 -16.48
C SER A 323 12.36 -27.58 -17.29
N GLU A 324 13.56 -27.25 -17.76
CA GLU A 324 14.46 -28.24 -18.40
C GLU A 324 15.47 -28.85 -17.40
N GLU A 325 14.98 -29.37 -16.28
CA GLU A 325 15.61 -30.48 -15.57
C GLU A 325 14.52 -31.50 -15.22
N GLU A 326 14.30 -32.45 -16.13
CA GLU A 326 13.48 -33.63 -15.87
C GLU A 326 14.10 -34.49 -14.75
N PRO A 327 13.34 -34.89 -13.73
CA PRO A 327 13.66 -36.10 -12.98
C PRO A 327 13.07 -37.30 -13.73
N GLU A 328 13.89 -38.32 -13.97
CA GLU A 328 13.54 -39.61 -14.54
C GLU A 328 12.30 -40.25 -13.90
N PRO A 329 11.51 -41.02 -14.65
CA PRO A 329 10.28 -41.60 -14.14
C PRO A 329 10.59 -42.87 -13.31
N ALA A 330 10.29 -42.80 -12.01
CA ALA A 330 10.18 -43.98 -11.16
C ALA A 330 8.76 -44.51 -11.21
N GLY A 331 8.60 -45.67 -11.83
CA GLY A 331 7.70 -46.78 -11.48
C GLY A 331 6.21 -46.52 -11.35
N ALA A 332 5.49 -47.06 -12.30
CA ALA A 332 4.07 -47.31 -12.28
C ALA A 332 3.64 -48.17 -11.05
N GLY A 333 2.53 -47.78 -10.44
CA GLY A 333 1.79 -48.67 -9.54
C GLY A 333 0.88 -47.95 -8.60
N GLY A 334 -0.43 -48.03 -8.80
CA GLY A 334 -1.39 -47.83 -7.73
C GLY A 334 -2.49 -46.79 -7.99
N ASP A 335 -3.36 -47.17 -8.84
CA ASP A 335 -4.84 -47.14 -8.70
C ASP A 335 -5.52 -46.14 -7.75
N ASP A 336 -6.42 -45.38 -8.40
CA ASP A 336 -7.82 -45.13 -7.97
C ASP A 336 -8.10 -44.94 -6.48
N LEU A 337 -7.88 -43.73 -5.94
CA LEU A 337 -8.52 -43.38 -4.66
C LEU A 337 -8.84 -41.89 -4.43
N PHE A 338 -8.98 -41.06 -5.44
CA PHE A 338 -9.60 -39.73 -5.26
C PHE A 338 -10.59 -39.40 -6.38
N ARG A 339 -11.56 -40.28 -6.57
CA ARG A 339 -12.85 -39.84 -7.07
C ARG A 339 -13.50 -39.07 -5.91
N ALA A 340 -13.41 -37.75 -5.98
CA ALA A 340 -14.08 -36.86 -5.04
C ALA A 340 -15.57 -37.15 -5.10
N ALA A 341 -16.06 -37.90 -4.11
CA ALA A 341 -17.45 -37.92 -3.78
C ALA A 341 -17.84 -36.46 -3.51
N SER A 342 -18.78 -35.96 -4.27
CA SER A 342 -19.45 -34.68 -4.00
C SER A 342 -20.05 -34.80 -2.58
N VAL A 343 -19.37 -34.15 -1.63
CA VAL A 343 -19.92 -33.96 -0.29
C VAL A 343 -21.18 -33.11 -0.49
N PRO A 344 -22.36 -33.56 -0.10
CA PRO A 344 -23.58 -32.76 -0.16
C PRO A 344 -23.33 -31.49 0.65
N ALA A 345 -23.60 -30.33 0.08
CA ALA A 345 -23.53 -29.06 0.77
C ALA A 345 -24.30 -29.18 2.11
N PRO A 346 -23.75 -28.75 3.25
CA PRO A 346 -24.47 -28.78 4.50
C PRO A 346 -25.77 -28.00 4.34
N PRO A 347 -26.89 -28.45 4.96
CA PRO A 347 -28.18 -27.79 4.85
C PRO A 347 -28.00 -26.31 5.20
N SER A 348 -28.39 -25.41 4.30
CA SER A 348 -28.37 -23.98 4.53
C SER A 348 -29.31 -23.64 5.69
N LEU A 349 -28.79 -23.01 6.72
CA LEU A 349 -29.61 -22.51 7.83
C LEU A 349 -30.68 -21.54 7.25
N PRO A 350 -31.89 -21.49 7.82
CA PRO A 350 -32.89 -20.49 7.44
C PRO A 350 -32.33 -19.07 7.58
N GLU A 351 -32.63 -18.17 6.65
CA GLU A 351 -32.13 -16.80 6.69
C GLU A 351 -32.40 -16.05 8.00
N ALA A 352 -33.55 -16.32 8.63
CA ALA A 352 -33.90 -15.76 9.93
C ALA A 352 -32.94 -16.20 11.04
N GLU A 353 -32.52 -17.48 11.02
CA GLU A 353 -31.58 -18.03 12.00
C GLU A 353 -30.16 -17.51 11.76
N VAL A 354 -29.74 -17.43 10.51
CA VAL A 354 -28.45 -16.79 10.14
C VAL A 354 -28.43 -15.35 10.64
N ARG A 355 -29.51 -14.58 10.44
CA ARG A 355 -29.60 -13.19 10.86
C ARG A 355 -29.53 -13.06 12.38
N ALA A 356 -30.23 -13.92 13.11
CA ALA A 356 -30.18 -13.93 14.58
C ALA A 356 -28.75 -14.20 15.10
N ILE A 357 -28.04 -15.19 14.52
CA ILE A 357 -26.66 -15.51 14.88
C ILE A 357 -25.72 -14.33 14.59
N LEU A 358 -25.86 -13.67 13.44
CA LEU A 358 -25.04 -12.52 13.09
C LEU A 358 -25.28 -11.34 14.04
N THR A 359 -26.54 -11.09 14.42
CA THR A 359 -26.91 -10.04 15.38
C THR A 359 -26.34 -10.33 16.76
N GLU A 360 -26.43 -11.57 17.24
CA GLU A 360 -25.84 -12.01 18.51
C GLU A 360 -24.32 -11.76 18.53
N ILE A 361 -23.60 -12.22 17.51
CA ILE A 361 -22.14 -12.02 17.41
C ILE A 361 -21.77 -10.53 17.44
N LEU A 362 -22.50 -9.70 16.70
CA LEU A 362 -22.24 -8.26 16.65
C LEU A 362 -22.56 -7.56 17.97
N ALA A 363 -23.61 -8.00 18.67
CA ALA A 363 -23.97 -7.49 19.99
C ALA A 363 -22.89 -7.85 21.04
N ASP A 364 -22.42 -9.11 21.04
CA ASP A 364 -21.34 -9.56 21.92
C ASP A 364 -20.05 -8.73 21.67
N MET A 365 -19.69 -8.51 20.42
CA MET A 365 -18.53 -7.69 20.07
C MET A 365 -18.71 -6.23 20.49
N ALA A 366 -19.89 -5.66 20.30
CA ALA A 366 -20.17 -4.27 20.69
C ALA A 366 -20.18 -4.05 22.22
N ALA A 367 -20.45 -5.12 22.99
CA ALA A 367 -20.42 -5.09 24.45
C ALA A 367 -18.99 -5.08 25.02
N GLU A 368 -17.97 -5.41 24.24
CA GLU A 368 -16.58 -5.38 24.70
C GLU A 368 -16.10 -3.94 24.91
N PRO A 369 -15.51 -3.61 26.08
CA PRO A 369 -15.20 -2.22 26.46
C PRO A 369 -14.28 -1.47 25.48
N GLU A 370 -13.39 -2.17 24.78
CA GLU A 370 -12.38 -1.61 23.89
C GLU A 370 -12.70 -1.84 22.40
N ALA A 371 -13.86 -2.42 22.07
CA ALA A 371 -14.18 -2.79 20.68
C ALA A 371 -14.16 -1.59 19.74
N THR A 372 -14.83 -0.49 20.10
CA THR A 372 -14.95 0.70 19.25
C THR A 372 -13.64 1.46 19.06
N PHE A 373 -12.63 1.19 19.90
CA PHE A 373 -11.28 1.78 19.77
C PHE A 373 -10.35 0.97 18.88
N GLN A 374 -10.77 -0.21 18.45
CA GLN A 374 -9.97 -1.07 17.56
C GLN A 374 -10.13 -0.68 16.10
N PRO A 375 -9.11 -0.93 15.25
CA PRO A 375 -9.23 -0.76 13.81
C PRO A 375 -10.35 -1.64 13.24
N ALA A 376 -11.16 -1.10 12.34
CA ALA A 376 -12.27 -1.83 11.71
C ALA A 376 -11.83 -3.13 11.02
N ALA A 377 -10.60 -3.18 10.50
CA ALA A 377 -10.03 -4.39 9.89
C ALA A 377 -9.84 -5.53 10.92
N SER A 378 -9.38 -5.19 12.14
CA SER A 378 -9.20 -6.16 13.23
C SER A 378 -10.55 -6.68 13.72
N LEU A 379 -11.52 -5.80 13.90
CA LEU A 379 -12.89 -6.16 14.27
C LEU A 379 -13.56 -7.05 13.20
N PHE A 380 -13.34 -6.76 11.92
CA PHE A 380 -13.88 -7.58 10.84
C PHE A 380 -13.24 -8.97 10.79
N GLN A 381 -11.94 -9.09 11.09
CA GLN A 381 -11.28 -10.39 11.22
C GLN A 381 -11.86 -11.20 12.37
N ASP A 382 -12.05 -10.59 13.54
CA ASP A 382 -12.66 -11.25 14.69
C ASP A 382 -14.11 -11.68 14.39
N PHE A 383 -14.91 -10.79 13.82
CA PHE A 383 -16.26 -11.08 13.34
C PHE A 383 -16.27 -12.29 12.38
N SER A 384 -15.34 -12.30 11.40
CA SER A 384 -15.24 -13.39 10.43
C SER A 384 -14.87 -14.72 11.08
N VAL A 385 -14.04 -14.72 12.12
CA VAL A 385 -13.69 -15.91 12.91
C VAL A 385 -14.90 -16.41 13.68
N ARG A 386 -15.59 -15.54 14.41
CA ARG A 386 -16.81 -15.89 15.19
C ARG A 386 -17.92 -16.44 14.29
N CYS A 387 -18.12 -15.83 13.12
CA CYS A 387 -19.08 -16.32 12.13
C CYS A 387 -18.73 -17.72 11.61
N ARG A 388 -17.44 -18.01 11.36
CA ARG A 388 -16.99 -19.36 10.97
C ARG A 388 -17.20 -20.37 12.07
N MET A 389 -16.92 -20.02 13.32
CA MET A 389 -17.17 -20.90 14.47
C MET A 389 -18.66 -21.25 14.64
N ARG A 390 -19.55 -20.33 14.29
CA ARG A 390 -21.02 -20.51 14.34
C ARG A 390 -21.59 -21.03 13.01
N LYS A 391 -20.76 -21.46 12.04
CA LYS A 391 -21.12 -22.03 10.72
C LYS A 391 -21.91 -21.07 9.80
N VAL A 392 -21.82 -19.76 10.03
CA VAL A 392 -22.44 -18.71 9.20
C VAL A 392 -21.40 -17.89 8.40
N GLY A 393 -20.21 -18.42 8.22
CA GLY A 393 -19.09 -17.72 7.55
C GLY A 393 -19.38 -17.27 6.12
N ALA A 394 -20.27 -17.94 5.39
CA ALA A 394 -20.69 -17.54 4.04
C ALA A 394 -21.47 -16.20 4.00
N HIS A 395 -22.00 -15.72 5.14
CA HIS A 395 -22.87 -14.55 5.24
C HIS A 395 -22.16 -13.32 5.85
N VAL A 396 -20.85 -13.37 6.00
CA VAL A 396 -20.03 -12.29 6.59
C VAL A 396 -20.13 -11.00 5.79
N GLY A 397 -20.13 -11.07 4.46
CA GLY A 397 -20.12 -9.90 3.58
C GLY A 397 -18.76 -9.20 3.55
N ASP A 398 -18.73 -7.94 3.12
CA ASP A 398 -17.55 -7.09 3.06
C ASP A 398 -17.39 -6.22 4.32
N VAL A 399 -16.26 -5.50 4.40
CA VAL A 399 -15.92 -4.63 5.54
C VAL A 399 -16.91 -3.48 5.70
N SER A 400 -17.44 -2.92 4.59
CA SER A 400 -18.40 -1.81 4.65
C SER A 400 -19.73 -2.27 5.25
N ARG A 401 -20.22 -3.42 4.78
CA ARG A 401 -21.44 -4.03 5.33
C ARG A 401 -21.27 -4.41 6.80
N PHE A 402 -20.10 -4.91 7.19
CA PHE A 402 -19.77 -5.17 8.59
C PHE A 402 -19.81 -3.89 9.42
N ARG A 403 -19.17 -2.80 8.97
CA ARG A 403 -19.15 -1.51 9.69
C ARG A 403 -20.54 -0.98 9.98
N ARG A 404 -21.43 -1.02 8.99
CA ARG A 404 -22.81 -0.56 9.15
C ARG A 404 -23.58 -1.42 10.14
N ARG A 405 -23.43 -2.74 10.08
CA ARG A 405 -24.05 -3.67 11.05
C ARG A 405 -23.48 -3.49 12.46
N PHE A 406 -22.17 -3.29 12.58
CA PHE A 406 -21.52 -3.07 13.85
C PHE A 406 -21.94 -1.72 14.46
N ALA A 407 -22.10 -0.67 13.67
CA ALA A 407 -22.62 0.62 14.13
C ALA A 407 -24.05 0.50 14.72
N LEU A 408 -24.91 -0.34 14.11
CA LEU A 408 -26.23 -0.64 14.66
C LEU A 408 -26.13 -1.36 16.02
N ALA A 409 -25.24 -2.33 16.15
CA ALA A 409 -25.00 -3.06 17.40
C ALA A 409 -24.45 -2.12 18.49
N VAL A 410 -23.49 -1.25 18.17
CA VAL A 410 -22.95 -0.24 19.10
C VAL A 410 -24.03 0.74 19.56
N ALA A 411 -24.96 1.11 18.68
CA ALA A 411 -26.11 1.92 19.03
C ALA A 411 -27.20 1.14 19.81
N GLY A 412 -27.05 -0.18 20.01
CA GLY A 412 -28.01 -1.02 20.72
C GLY A 412 -29.28 -1.32 19.93
N ILE A 413 -29.21 -1.31 18.59
CA ILE A 413 -30.32 -1.63 17.69
C ILE A 413 -30.24 -3.12 17.34
N ALA A 414 -30.98 -3.94 18.09
CA ALA A 414 -30.95 -5.41 17.95
C ALA A 414 -31.72 -5.92 16.73
N ASP A 415 -32.83 -5.28 16.37
CA ASP A 415 -33.65 -5.62 15.20
C ASP A 415 -33.76 -4.43 14.25
N PRO A 416 -32.80 -4.28 13.33
CA PRO A 416 -32.80 -3.15 12.40
C PRO A 416 -33.98 -3.12 11.43
N GLU A 417 -34.63 -4.26 11.17
CA GLU A 417 -35.75 -4.38 10.21
C GLU A 417 -37.12 -4.06 10.84
N ALA A 418 -37.14 -3.81 12.15
CA ALA A 418 -38.40 -3.42 12.80
C ALA A 418 -38.97 -2.13 12.17
N PRO A 419 -40.30 -2.05 11.95
CA PRO A 419 -40.93 -0.91 11.24
C PRO A 419 -40.60 0.47 11.82
N ARG A 420 -40.29 0.56 13.11
CA ARG A 420 -39.91 1.81 13.79
C ARG A 420 -38.59 2.41 13.28
N TRP A 421 -37.72 1.59 12.66
CA TRP A 421 -36.42 2.03 12.13
C TRP A 421 -36.46 2.37 10.64
N ALA A 422 -37.57 2.15 9.94
CA ALA A 422 -37.65 2.30 8.48
C ALA A 422 -37.23 3.71 7.97
N GLN A 423 -37.68 4.77 8.66
CA GLN A 423 -37.31 6.15 8.31
C GLN A 423 -35.83 6.45 8.66
N LEU A 424 -35.31 5.85 9.70
CA LEU A 424 -33.91 6.00 10.12
C LEU A 424 -32.95 5.33 9.12
N HIS A 425 -33.33 4.23 8.51
CA HIS A 425 -32.53 3.57 7.48
C HIS A 425 -32.27 4.47 6.29
N ALA A 426 -33.32 5.11 5.74
CA ALA A 426 -33.17 6.04 4.63
C ALA A 426 -32.23 7.21 4.96
N LEU A 427 -32.24 7.67 6.23
CA LEU A 427 -31.38 8.74 6.69
C LEU A 427 -29.93 8.25 6.93
N SER A 428 -29.76 7.04 7.44
CA SER A 428 -28.45 6.46 7.73
C SER A 428 -27.58 6.23 6.50
N ASP A 429 -28.19 6.10 5.31
CA ASP A 429 -27.45 5.96 4.04
C ASP A 429 -26.70 7.25 3.63
N ARG A 430 -27.09 8.39 4.19
CA ARG A 430 -26.45 9.69 3.98
C ARG A 430 -25.35 10.00 5.00
N VAL A 431 -25.23 9.19 6.05
CA VAL A 431 -24.26 9.36 7.10
C VAL A 431 -22.97 8.61 6.77
N PRO A 432 -21.80 9.26 6.81
CA PRO A 432 -20.51 8.57 6.68
C PRO A 432 -20.35 7.45 7.72
N ASP A 433 -19.72 6.34 7.30
CA ASP A 433 -19.59 5.14 8.13
C ASP A 433 -18.93 5.37 9.49
N ASP A 434 -18.02 6.34 9.59
CA ASP A 434 -17.32 6.71 10.83
C ASP A 434 -18.19 7.52 11.80
N LEU A 435 -19.22 8.21 11.29
CA LEU A 435 -20.17 9.00 12.08
C LEU A 435 -21.46 8.24 12.39
N LEU A 436 -21.63 7.06 11.78
CA LEU A 436 -22.89 6.32 11.81
C LEU A 436 -23.26 5.85 13.21
N ALA A 437 -22.34 5.27 13.98
CA ALA A 437 -22.62 4.76 15.31
C ALA A 437 -23.07 5.85 16.29
N PRO A 438 -22.38 6.99 16.45
CA PRO A 438 -22.84 8.07 17.32
C PRO A 438 -24.14 8.72 16.82
N PHE A 439 -24.36 8.85 15.50
CA PHE A 439 -25.62 9.34 14.94
C PHE A 439 -26.79 8.41 15.30
N LEU A 440 -26.63 7.09 15.11
CA LEU A 440 -27.64 6.10 15.45
C LEU A 440 -27.96 6.07 16.95
N LEU A 441 -26.96 6.29 17.81
CA LEU A 441 -27.14 6.39 19.25
C LEU A 441 -28.03 7.58 19.63
N ILE A 442 -27.80 8.76 19.02
CA ILE A 442 -28.63 9.95 19.20
C ILE A 442 -30.05 9.71 18.66
N ALA A 443 -30.15 9.10 17.48
CA ALA A 443 -31.44 8.85 16.82
C ALA A 443 -32.29 7.85 17.62
N ARG A 444 -31.69 6.84 18.21
CA ARG A 444 -32.36 5.90 19.10
C ARG A 444 -32.92 6.62 20.34
N ALA A 445 -32.07 7.44 21.01
CA ALA A 445 -32.52 8.21 22.17
C ALA A 445 -33.70 9.15 21.84
N ALA A 446 -33.67 9.77 20.64
CA ALA A 446 -34.77 10.60 20.18
C ALA A 446 -36.05 9.83 19.92
N LEU A 447 -35.94 8.62 19.34
CA LEU A 447 -37.10 7.71 19.10
C LEU A 447 -37.70 7.16 20.38
N ASP A 448 -36.86 6.86 21.37
CA ASP A 448 -37.28 6.32 22.65
C ASP A 448 -37.69 7.42 23.65
N GLY A 449 -37.54 8.72 23.30
CA GLY A 449 -37.84 9.85 24.17
C GLY A 449 -36.85 9.97 25.34
N GLU A 450 -35.69 9.36 25.22
CA GLU A 450 -34.62 9.39 26.21
C GLU A 450 -33.80 10.67 26.18
N PRO A 451 -33.06 11.00 27.25
CA PRO A 451 -32.11 12.10 27.22
C PRO A 451 -31.03 11.92 26.14
N CYS A 452 -30.49 13.07 25.68
CA CYS A 452 -29.35 13.03 24.76
C CYS A 452 -28.18 12.25 25.39
N PRO A 453 -27.56 11.29 24.68
CA PRO A 453 -26.39 10.59 25.19
C PRO A 453 -25.29 11.57 25.61
N ASP A 454 -24.65 11.32 26.75
CA ASP A 454 -23.55 12.12 27.24
C ASP A 454 -22.30 12.03 26.36
N ASP A 455 -21.35 12.91 26.59
CA ASP A 455 -20.12 12.97 25.79
C ASP A 455 -19.27 11.67 25.91
N ASP A 456 -19.35 10.96 27.04
CA ASP A 456 -18.61 9.70 27.25
C ASP A 456 -19.23 8.56 26.44
N ASN A 457 -20.54 8.46 26.38
CA ASN A 457 -21.25 7.49 25.56
C ASN A 457 -21.04 7.76 24.05
N LEU A 458 -21.10 9.01 23.63
CA LEU A 458 -20.80 9.42 22.26
C LEU A 458 -19.33 9.17 21.91
N ALA A 459 -18.40 9.44 22.82
CA ALA A 459 -16.98 9.20 22.65
C ALA A 459 -16.68 7.69 22.48
N ARG A 460 -17.33 6.86 23.28
CA ARG A 460 -17.23 5.40 23.16
C ARG A 460 -17.78 4.93 21.81
N ALA A 461 -18.96 5.37 21.41
CA ALA A 461 -19.57 4.99 20.14
C ALA A 461 -18.72 5.44 18.93
N TYR A 462 -18.05 6.59 19.05
CA TYR A 462 -17.14 7.11 18.00
C TYR A 462 -15.73 6.49 18.02
N GLY A 463 -15.37 5.77 19.08
CA GLY A 463 -14.03 5.21 19.25
C GLY A 463 -12.96 6.24 19.59
N THR A 464 -13.29 7.25 20.43
CA THR A 464 -12.35 8.29 20.86
C THR A 464 -12.40 8.51 22.38
N ARG A 465 -11.27 8.93 22.95
CA ARG A 465 -11.18 9.36 24.37
C ARG A 465 -11.11 10.89 24.50
N SER A 466 -11.34 11.64 23.40
CA SER A 466 -11.19 13.09 23.36
C SER A 466 -12.55 13.79 23.30
N SER A 467 -12.90 14.55 24.35
CA SER A 467 -14.11 15.36 24.40
C SER A 467 -14.16 16.46 23.31
N GLY A 468 -13.01 17.00 22.94
CA GLY A 468 -12.92 17.98 21.85
C GLY A 468 -13.30 17.41 20.47
N ARG A 469 -13.14 16.08 20.25
CA ARG A 469 -13.60 15.41 19.03
C ARG A 469 -15.12 15.27 19.00
N ILE A 470 -15.76 15.05 20.14
CA ILE A 470 -17.23 14.93 20.22
C ILE A 470 -17.91 16.25 19.87
N ARG A 471 -17.38 17.39 20.33
CA ARG A 471 -17.90 18.69 19.92
C ARG A 471 -17.85 18.89 18.42
N ARG A 472 -16.70 18.58 17.79
CA ARG A 472 -16.55 18.67 16.31
C ARG A 472 -17.46 17.69 15.56
N LEU A 473 -17.69 16.49 16.11
CA LEU A 473 -18.62 15.51 15.55
C LEU A 473 -20.04 16.08 15.52
N ILE A 474 -20.52 16.63 16.62
CA ILE A 474 -21.85 17.25 16.70
C ILE A 474 -21.95 18.42 15.73
N GLU A 475 -20.97 19.34 15.70
CA GLU A 475 -20.91 20.45 14.74
C GLU A 475 -20.91 19.95 13.28
N HIS A 476 -20.27 18.82 13.00
CA HIS A 476 -20.23 18.23 11.66
C HIS A 476 -21.59 17.65 11.26
N LEU A 477 -22.24 16.91 12.13
CA LEU A 477 -23.60 16.38 11.89
C LEU A 477 -24.62 17.51 11.72
N GLU A 478 -24.47 18.63 12.44
CA GLU A 478 -25.29 19.84 12.25
C GLU A 478 -25.06 20.49 10.88
N LYS A 479 -23.81 20.63 10.45
CA LYS A 479 -23.45 21.15 9.11
C LYS A 479 -24.03 20.30 7.98
N MET A 480 -24.13 18.99 8.19
CA MET A 480 -24.77 18.07 7.26
C MET A 480 -26.31 18.16 7.29
N GLY A 481 -26.88 18.93 8.20
CA GLY A 481 -28.32 19.06 8.39
C GLY A 481 -29.01 17.83 8.99
N LEU A 482 -28.25 16.90 9.54
CA LEU A 482 -28.76 15.64 10.12
C LEU A 482 -29.33 15.83 11.51
N ILE A 483 -28.75 16.74 12.30
CA ILE A 483 -29.18 17.05 13.66
C ILE A 483 -29.21 18.56 13.90
N VAL A 484 -29.90 18.97 14.96
CA VAL A 484 -29.88 20.35 15.52
C VAL A 484 -29.70 20.22 17.01
N ALA A 485 -28.53 20.62 17.53
CA ALA A 485 -28.25 20.62 18.97
C ALA A 485 -28.75 21.92 19.63
N ARG A 486 -29.38 21.82 20.79
CA ARG A 486 -29.83 22.93 21.61
C ARG A 486 -29.33 22.72 23.02
N THR A 487 -28.85 23.77 23.65
CA THR A 487 -28.44 23.74 25.06
C THR A 487 -29.36 24.69 25.85
N ASP A 488 -29.96 24.21 26.92
CA ASP A 488 -30.80 25.02 27.79
C ASP A 488 -29.98 25.91 28.75
N PHE A 489 -30.65 26.76 29.51
CA PHE A 489 -30.01 27.68 30.48
C PHE A 489 -29.28 26.98 31.62
N LEU A 490 -29.51 25.68 31.80
CA LEU A 490 -28.83 24.83 32.80
C LEU A 490 -27.67 24.04 32.20
N GLY A 491 -27.34 24.27 30.92
CA GLY A 491 -26.29 23.57 30.23
C GLY A 491 -26.67 22.17 29.72
N ARG A 492 -27.96 21.79 29.83
CA ARG A 492 -28.43 20.47 29.38
C ARG A 492 -28.63 20.47 27.85
N ARG A 493 -28.13 19.45 27.20
CA ARG A 493 -28.19 19.33 25.74
C ARG A 493 -29.41 18.51 25.32
N SER A 494 -30.15 19.00 24.34
CA SER A 494 -31.11 18.22 23.55
C SER A 494 -30.75 18.24 22.07
N VAL A 495 -31.02 17.17 21.34
CA VAL A 495 -30.69 17.05 19.94
C VAL A 495 -31.94 16.68 19.16
N GLY A 496 -32.32 17.53 18.21
CA GLY A 496 -33.42 17.29 17.29
C GLY A 496 -32.89 16.66 15.98
N ILE A 497 -33.70 15.82 15.38
CA ILE A 497 -33.46 15.23 14.03
C ILE A 497 -34.57 15.79 13.13
N PRO A 498 -34.28 16.85 12.34
CA PRO A 498 -35.32 17.59 11.62
C PRO A 498 -36.13 16.73 10.66
N GLU A 499 -35.46 15.83 9.93
CA GLU A 499 -36.11 14.96 8.93
C GLU A 499 -37.07 13.93 9.55
N LEU A 500 -36.85 13.53 10.79
CA LEU A 500 -37.73 12.61 11.51
C LEU A 500 -38.77 13.33 12.37
N GLY A 501 -38.62 14.65 12.57
CA GLY A 501 -39.48 15.43 13.47
C GLY A 501 -39.35 15.02 14.93
N LEU A 502 -38.24 14.37 15.29
CA LEU A 502 -37.98 13.85 16.65
C LEU A 502 -36.93 14.68 17.40
N SER A 503 -36.98 14.65 18.71
CA SER A 503 -35.93 15.24 19.54
C SER A 503 -35.71 14.41 20.80
N THR A 504 -34.46 14.36 21.27
CA THR A 504 -34.15 13.79 22.59
C THR A 504 -34.72 14.64 23.69
N ALA A 505 -34.99 14.05 24.84
CA ALA A 505 -35.25 14.82 26.06
C ALA A 505 -34.00 15.65 26.45
N ALA A 506 -34.19 16.70 27.22
CA ALA A 506 -33.07 17.49 27.77
C ALA A 506 -32.35 16.64 28.84
N ALA A 507 -31.06 16.42 28.67
CA ALA A 507 -30.23 15.61 29.59
C ALA A 507 -29.85 16.39 30.83
#